data_6ac3d0e2790178603c3b7c5cc5e534a5
#
_entry.id   6ac3d0e2790178603c3b7c5cc5e534a5
#
_cell.length_a   1.000
_cell.length_b   1.000
_cell.length_c   1.000
_cell.angle_alpha   90.00
_cell.angle_beta   90.00
_cell.angle_gamma   90.00
#
_symmetry.space_group_name_H-M   'P 1'
#
loop_
_entity.id
_entity.type
_entity.pdbx_description
1 polymer ?
#
loop_
_entity_poly.entity_id
_entity_poly.type
_entity_poly.pdbx_seq_one_letter_code
_entity_poly.pdbx_strand_id
1 'polypeptide(L)'
;MLTGAKTLSGLMGLCVGDALGVPVEFTSRAERVKSPVTTMQGYGTWNQPPGTWSDDSSLSFCLAECLCRGYSLDAIANSFWRWYKEAYWTPRGDVFDIGQTTHTAIMRLKQGVVPHQAGGKVENSNGNGSLMRILPMAYCHQNLTLGELLARVHDVSAITHAHARSQMSCGIYISIAVALLEGADPQTAYLQALQDIQTIYSVREFLLEKPHFGRIFSGEIAKLPVEEINSGGYVIDTLESSLWCLLNSSSYSEAVLKAVNLGGDADTTAAVTGGLAGIYYGVENIPQKWMNQIARRQDIIYLAERFARAVYS
;
A
#
# COMPACT_ATOMS: atom_id res chain seq x y z
N MET A 1 -20.03 -5.37 13.98
CA MET A 1 -19.23 -4.30 14.61
C MET A 1 -17.73 -4.48 14.46
N LEU A 2 -17.17 -5.70 14.50
CA LEU A 2 -15.72 -5.97 14.32
C LEU A 2 -15.18 -5.61 12.91
N THR A 3 -15.98 -5.78 11.88
CA THR A 3 -15.58 -5.61 10.46
C THR A 3 -15.35 -4.14 10.08
N GLY A 4 -16.19 -3.21 10.55
CA GLY A 4 -16.00 -1.79 10.30
C GLY A 4 -14.73 -1.22 10.96
N ALA A 5 -14.38 -1.73 12.13
CA ALA A 5 -13.15 -1.34 12.83
C ALA A 5 -11.90 -1.76 12.03
N LYS A 6 -11.87 -2.97 11.45
CA LYS A 6 -10.73 -3.45 10.65
C LYS A 6 -10.52 -2.62 9.37
N THR A 7 -11.61 -2.18 8.71
CA THR A 7 -11.51 -1.31 7.52
C THR A 7 -10.89 0.04 7.88
N LEU A 8 -11.37 0.66 8.96
CA LEU A 8 -10.77 1.90 9.46
C LEU A 8 -9.32 1.71 9.88
N SER A 9 -9.01 0.60 10.54
CA SER A 9 -7.65 0.27 11.02
C SER A 9 -6.64 0.23 9.88
N GLY A 10 -6.96 -0.47 8.78
CA GLY A 10 -6.06 -0.55 7.64
C GLY A 10 -5.92 0.76 6.88
N LEU A 11 -7.03 1.44 6.56
CA LEU A 11 -6.98 2.71 5.83
C LEU A 11 -6.30 3.82 6.64
N MET A 12 -6.62 3.93 7.94
CA MET A 12 -5.98 4.91 8.82
C MET A 12 -4.52 4.56 9.08
N GLY A 13 -4.22 3.26 9.25
CA GLY A 13 -2.86 2.80 9.44
C GLY A 13 -1.95 3.09 8.23
N LEU A 14 -2.45 2.85 7.02
CA LEU A 14 -1.77 3.23 5.80
C LEU A 14 -1.50 4.74 5.76
N CYS A 15 -2.52 5.56 5.98
CA CYS A 15 -2.44 7.01 5.90
C CYS A 15 -1.51 7.63 6.96
N VAL A 16 -1.51 7.09 8.17
CA VAL A 16 -0.59 7.56 9.23
C VAL A 16 0.86 7.18 8.90
N GLY A 17 1.09 5.99 8.33
CA GLY A 17 2.41 5.57 7.86
C GLY A 17 2.96 6.50 6.77
N ASP A 18 2.18 6.73 5.71
CA ASP A 18 2.44 7.69 4.63
C ASP A 18 2.81 9.08 5.20
N ALA A 19 1.91 9.70 5.96
CA ALA A 19 2.10 11.04 6.49
C ALA A 19 3.31 11.17 7.45
N LEU A 20 3.76 10.10 8.08
CA LEU A 20 4.99 10.07 8.87
C LEU A 20 6.24 10.08 7.97
N GLY A 21 6.18 9.45 6.79
CA GLY A 21 7.29 9.33 5.86
C GLY A 21 7.47 10.54 4.95
N VAL A 22 6.39 11.20 4.50
CA VAL A 22 6.41 12.36 3.57
C VAL A 22 7.49 13.40 3.90
N PRO A 23 7.71 13.85 5.15
CA PRO A 23 8.74 14.87 5.42
C PRO A 23 10.16 14.40 5.23
N VAL A 24 10.41 13.11 5.22
CA VAL A 24 11.76 12.51 5.20
C VAL A 24 12.01 11.59 4.01
N GLU A 25 11.08 11.54 3.07
CA GLU A 25 11.24 10.81 1.83
C GLU A 25 12.54 11.23 1.11
N PHE A 26 13.18 10.28 0.45
CA PHE A 26 14.50 10.41 -0.23
C PHE A 26 15.68 10.75 0.68
N THR A 27 15.50 10.83 1.99
CA THR A 27 16.63 10.91 2.91
C THR A 27 17.31 9.56 3.06
N SER A 28 18.63 9.56 3.21
CA SER A 28 19.39 8.31 3.36
C SER A 28 19.17 7.66 4.73
N ARG A 29 19.35 6.34 4.82
CA ARG A 29 19.35 5.62 6.10
C ARG A 29 20.37 6.19 7.08
N ALA A 30 21.54 6.61 6.61
CA ALA A 30 22.55 7.22 7.45
C ALA A 30 22.08 8.54 8.09
N GLU A 31 21.28 9.33 7.39
CA GLU A 31 20.64 10.52 7.95
C GLU A 31 19.57 10.14 8.97
N ARG A 32 18.76 9.10 8.69
CA ARG A 32 17.74 8.62 9.64
C ARG A 32 18.35 8.07 10.92
N VAL A 33 19.47 7.38 10.84
CA VAL A 33 20.21 6.93 12.03
C VAL A 33 20.68 8.11 12.89
N LYS A 34 21.14 9.21 12.28
CA LYS A 34 21.58 10.42 13.00
C LYS A 34 20.41 11.25 13.55
N SER A 35 19.29 11.27 12.85
CA SER A 35 18.11 12.06 13.21
C SER A 35 16.84 11.22 12.96
N PRO A 36 16.55 10.25 13.85
CA PRO A 36 15.41 9.36 13.65
C PRO A 36 14.09 10.10 13.81
N VAL A 37 13.12 9.71 12.97
CA VAL A 37 11.72 10.10 13.16
C VAL A 37 11.17 9.34 14.35
N THR A 38 10.62 10.07 15.32
CA THR A 38 10.02 9.51 16.54
C THR A 38 8.55 9.90 16.71
N THR A 39 8.08 10.84 15.90
CA THR A 39 6.68 11.32 15.91
C THR A 39 6.34 11.99 14.59
N MET A 40 5.06 12.29 14.37
CA MET A 40 4.59 13.06 13.21
C MET A 40 5.30 14.40 13.14
N GLN A 41 5.90 14.67 11.99
CA GLN A 41 6.60 15.91 11.64
C GLN A 41 5.93 16.52 10.41
N GLY A 42 6.38 17.70 10.00
CA GLY A 42 5.94 18.31 8.77
C GLY A 42 7.10 19.01 8.07
N TYR A 43 6.78 19.56 6.92
CA TYR A 43 7.69 20.28 6.03
C TYR A 43 8.70 19.32 5.37
N GLY A 44 9.98 19.42 5.59
CA GLY A 44 10.95 18.47 5.02
C GLY A 44 10.93 18.45 3.48
N THR A 45 11.02 17.26 2.89
CA THR A 45 11.18 17.04 1.44
C THR A 45 10.12 17.77 0.60
N TRP A 46 8.86 17.61 0.96
CA TRP A 46 7.73 18.17 0.20
C TRP A 46 7.20 19.50 0.74
N ASN A 47 7.80 20.03 1.80
CA ASN A 47 7.36 21.25 2.47
C ASN A 47 5.84 21.27 2.83
N GLN A 48 5.31 20.12 3.21
CA GLN A 48 3.91 19.94 3.57
C GLN A 48 3.71 20.04 5.09
N PRO A 49 2.59 20.59 5.57
CA PRO A 49 2.28 20.60 7.01
C PRO A 49 2.17 19.18 7.61
N PRO A 50 2.36 19.02 8.93
CA PRO A 50 2.19 17.72 9.59
C PRO A 50 0.84 17.06 9.28
N GLY A 51 0.84 15.74 9.11
CA GLY A 51 -0.36 14.96 8.83
C GLY A 51 -0.86 15.06 7.38
N THR A 52 -0.03 15.57 6.47
CA THR A 52 -0.29 15.55 5.03
C THR A 52 0.21 14.22 4.46
N TRP A 53 -0.69 13.49 3.79
CA TRP A 53 -0.35 12.26 3.05
C TRP A 53 -0.04 12.54 1.57
N SER A 54 0.60 11.59 0.90
CA SER A 54 1.02 11.65 -0.51
C SER A 54 -0.02 11.04 -1.47
N ASP A 55 0.44 10.63 -2.65
CA ASP A 55 -0.34 9.86 -3.62
C ASP A 55 -0.66 8.43 -3.13
N ASP A 56 0.12 7.87 -2.21
CA ASP A 56 -0.11 6.58 -1.57
C ASP A 56 -1.53 6.49 -0.99
N SER A 57 -1.85 7.38 -0.06
CA SER A 57 -3.17 7.42 0.57
C SER A 57 -4.23 7.95 -0.37
N SER A 58 -3.91 8.95 -1.19
CA SER A 58 -4.86 9.53 -2.15
C SER A 58 -5.43 8.47 -3.09
N LEU A 59 -4.57 7.67 -3.71
CA LEU A 59 -4.99 6.63 -4.65
C LEU A 59 -5.62 5.43 -3.93
N SER A 60 -5.21 5.13 -2.69
CA SER A 60 -5.89 4.16 -1.82
C SER A 60 -7.34 4.57 -1.53
N PHE A 61 -7.56 5.84 -1.19
CA PHE A 61 -8.92 6.34 -0.93
C PHE A 61 -9.76 6.42 -2.20
N CYS A 62 -9.17 6.77 -3.34
CA CYS A 62 -9.82 6.68 -4.64
C CYS A 62 -10.33 5.27 -4.93
N LEU A 63 -9.51 4.26 -4.68
CA LEU A 63 -9.88 2.85 -4.84
C LEU A 63 -10.99 2.45 -3.87
N ALA A 64 -10.84 2.73 -2.57
CA ALA A 64 -11.85 2.41 -1.55
C ALA A 64 -13.20 3.08 -1.85
N GLU A 65 -13.20 4.33 -2.28
CA GLU A 65 -14.42 5.06 -2.68
C GLU A 65 -15.14 4.38 -3.85
N CYS A 66 -14.38 3.92 -4.87
CA CYS A 66 -14.98 3.19 -6.00
C CYS A 66 -15.60 1.87 -5.54
N LEU A 67 -14.89 1.12 -4.69
CA LEU A 67 -15.35 -0.18 -4.18
C LEU A 67 -16.61 -0.07 -3.30
N CYS A 68 -16.91 1.10 -2.74
CA CYS A 68 -18.22 1.35 -2.09
C CYS A 68 -19.43 1.16 -3.02
N ARG A 69 -19.20 1.15 -4.33
CA ARG A 69 -20.25 0.98 -5.36
C ARG A 69 -20.09 -0.34 -6.13
N GLY A 70 -19.18 -1.19 -5.71
CA GLY A 70 -18.80 -2.42 -6.38
C GLY A 70 -17.55 -2.28 -7.26
N TYR A 71 -17.06 -3.41 -7.73
CA TYR A 71 -15.85 -3.45 -8.56
C TYR A 71 -16.14 -3.00 -9.99
N SER A 72 -15.43 -1.97 -10.44
CA SER A 72 -15.40 -1.50 -11.82
C SER A 72 -14.05 -0.89 -12.14
N LEU A 73 -13.31 -1.53 -13.04
CA LEU A 73 -11.97 -1.09 -13.44
C LEU A 73 -12.00 0.32 -14.08
N ASP A 74 -13.02 0.61 -14.88
CA ASP A 74 -13.22 1.92 -15.50
C ASP A 74 -13.50 3.02 -14.46
N ALA A 75 -14.32 2.72 -13.44
CA ALA A 75 -14.60 3.67 -12.36
C ALA A 75 -13.34 3.96 -11.55
N ILE A 76 -12.50 2.94 -11.25
CA ILE A 76 -11.23 3.09 -10.54
C ILE A 76 -10.27 3.95 -11.37
N ALA A 77 -10.08 3.65 -12.65
CA ALA A 77 -9.23 4.42 -13.56
C ALA A 77 -9.69 5.88 -13.67
N ASN A 78 -11.00 6.11 -13.78
CA ASN A 78 -11.57 7.48 -13.79
C ASN A 78 -11.33 8.19 -12.46
N SER A 79 -11.37 7.50 -11.32
CA SER A 79 -11.08 8.10 -10.01
C SER A 79 -9.61 8.54 -9.91
N PHE A 80 -8.67 7.75 -10.45
CA PHE A 80 -7.26 8.12 -10.53
C PHE A 80 -7.03 9.33 -11.45
N TRP A 81 -7.77 9.41 -12.58
CA TRP A 81 -7.76 10.59 -13.42
C TRP A 81 -8.28 11.84 -12.69
N ARG A 82 -9.38 11.72 -11.93
CA ARG A 82 -9.92 12.81 -11.11
C ARG A 82 -8.97 13.25 -10.02
N TRP A 83 -8.28 12.31 -9.37
CA TRP A 83 -7.22 12.66 -8.43
C TRP A 83 -6.18 13.57 -9.08
N TYR A 84 -5.66 13.17 -10.23
CA TYR A 84 -4.63 13.94 -10.93
C TYR A 84 -5.13 15.32 -11.42
N LYS A 85 -6.34 15.37 -11.98
CA LYS A 85 -6.88 16.57 -12.62
C LYS A 85 -7.58 17.53 -11.67
N GLU A 86 -8.29 16.98 -10.69
CA GLU A 86 -9.23 17.69 -9.82
C GLU A 86 -8.77 17.72 -8.36
N ALA A 87 -7.56 17.22 -8.06
CA ALA A 87 -7.05 17.01 -6.70
C ALA A 87 -8.01 16.19 -5.82
N TYR A 88 -8.77 15.27 -6.42
CA TYR A 88 -9.74 14.42 -5.71
C TYR A 88 -9.02 13.52 -4.71
N TRP A 89 -9.51 13.45 -3.47
CA TRP A 89 -8.86 12.73 -2.38
C TRP A 89 -7.42 13.18 -2.07
N THR A 90 -7.05 14.41 -2.40
CA THR A 90 -5.81 14.98 -1.87
C THR A 90 -6.02 15.55 -0.47
N PRO A 91 -4.98 15.64 0.36
CA PRO A 91 -5.10 16.16 1.71
C PRO A 91 -5.42 17.66 1.75
N ARG A 92 -4.89 18.45 0.78
CA ARG A 92 -4.92 19.91 0.83
C ARG A 92 -5.22 20.59 -0.51
N GLY A 93 -5.69 19.84 -1.49
CA GLY A 93 -6.05 20.39 -2.81
C GLY A 93 -4.93 20.39 -3.85
N ASP A 94 -3.76 19.84 -3.51
CA ASP A 94 -2.60 19.74 -4.40
C ASP A 94 -2.21 18.28 -4.62
N VAL A 95 -1.80 17.96 -5.85
CA VAL A 95 -1.19 16.66 -6.20
C VAL A 95 0.32 16.82 -6.13
N PHE A 96 0.97 15.99 -5.34
CA PHE A 96 2.43 15.92 -5.28
C PHE A 96 2.88 14.46 -5.25
N ASP A 97 4.17 14.22 -5.40
CA ASP A 97 4.81 12.91 -5.31
C ASP A 97 4.31 11.86 -6.32
N ILE A 98 3.88 12.28 -7.50
CA ILE A 98 3.44 11.35 -8.52
C ILE A 98 4.60 10.65 -9.22
N GLY A 99 4.67 9.33 -9.12
CA GLY A 99 5.67 8.53 -9.84
C GLY A 99 5.49 8.58 -11.36
N GLN A 100 6.62 8.52 -12.10
CA GLN A 100 6.65 8.64 -13.57
C GLN A 100 5.77 7.58 -14.27
N THR A 101 5.76 6.33 -13.79
CA THR A 101 4.94 5.25 -14.36
C THR A 101 3.45 5.53 -14.17
N THR A 102 3.04 5.98 -12.99
CA THR A 102 1.66 6.39 -12.68
C THR A 102 1.24 7.55 -13.56
N HIS A 103 2.06 8.61 -13.67
CA HIS A 103 1.77 9.77 -14.51
C HIS A 103 1.57 9.36 -15.98
N THR A 104 2.48 8.56 -16.52
CA THR A 104 2.41 8.10 -17.92
C THR A 104 1.12 7.32 -18.19
N ALA A 105 0.74 6.43 -17.26
CA ALA A 105 -0.50 5.65 -17.39
C ALA A 105 -1.76 6.54 -17.33
N ILE A 106 -1.80 7.50 -16.41
CA ILE A 106 -2.91 8.47 -16.30
C ILE A 106 -3.05 9.27 -17.60
N MET A 107 -1.94 9.66 -18.24
CA MET A 107 -2.00 10.35 -19.54
C MET A 107 -2.52 9.43 -20.66
N ARG A 108 -2.23 8.14 -20.63
CA ARG A 108 -2.80 7.15 -21.57
C ARG A 108 -4.32 6.98 -21.35
N LEU A 109 -4.77 6.90 -20.09
CA LEU A 109 -6.21 6.87 -19.79
C LEU A 109 -6.93 8.10 -20.33
N LYS A 110 -6.35 9.30 -20.17
CA LYS A 110 -6.88 10.55 -20.77
C LYS A 110 -7.02 10.45 -22.29
N GLN A 111 -6.14 9.71 -22.97
CA GLN A 111 -6.16 9.50 -24.41
C GLN A 111 -7.17 8.40 -24.84
N GLY A 112 -7.91 7.81 -23.90
CA GLY A 112 -8.91 6.78 -24.17
C GLY A 112 -8.33 5.35 -24.22
N VAL A 113 -7.10 5.13 -23.77
CA VAL A 113 -6.56 3.78 -23.60
C VAL A 113 -7.34 3.08 -22.49
N VAL A 114 -7.80 1.86 -22.75
CA VAL A 114 -8.56 1.06 -21.77
C VAL A 114 -7.71 0.74 -20.54
N PRO A 115 -8.30 0.71 -19.32
CA PRO A 115 -7.55 0.64 -18.05
C PRO A 115 -6.51 -0.47 -17.97
N HIS A 116 -6.86 -1.70 -18.38
CA HIS A 116 -5.94 -2.85 -18.30
C HIS A 116 -4.76 -2.80 -19.31
N GLN A 117 -4.72 -1.79 -20.19
CA GLN A 117 -3.65 -1.55 -21.16
C GLN A 117 -2.89 -0.26 -20.90
N ALA A 118 -3.33 0.56 -19.96
CA ALA A 118 -2.74 1.87 -19.71
C ALA A 118 -1.40 1.79 -18.97
N GLY A 119 -1.22 0.78 -18.12
CA GLY A 119 -0.03 0.60 -17.29
C GLY A 119 1.24 0.22 -18.04
N GLY A 120 2.37 0.59 -17.46
CA GLY A 120 3.70 0.23 -17.97
C GLY A 120 3.97 -1.27 -17.82
N LYS A 121 4.57 -1.86 -18.88
CA LYS A 121 4.86 -3.31 -18.98
C LYS A 121 6.35 -3.63 -19.08
N VAL A 122 7.20 -2.61 -19.15
CA VAL A 122 8.65 -2.79 -19.32
C VAL A 122 9.32 -2.93 -17.95
N GLU A 123 10.54 -3.48 -17.93
CA GLU A 123 11.33 -3.72 -16.71
C GLU A 123 11.39 -2.48 -15.79
N ASN A 124 11.63 -1.31 -16.37
CA ASN A 124 11.70 -0.05 -15.61
C ASN A 124 10.34 0.48 -15.11
N SER A 125 9.25 -0.25 -15.35
CA SER A 125 7.91 0.09 -14.85
C SER A 125 7.55 -0.63 -13.53
N ASN A 126 8.52 -1.28 -12.89
CA ASN A 126 8.34 -2.02 -11.65
C ASN A 126 8.54 -1.14 -10.39
N GLY A 127 8.06 0.09 -10.42
CA GLY A 127 7.91 0.90 -9.21
C GLY A 127 6.79 0.39 -8.31
N ASN A 128 6.76 0.88 -7.08
CA ASN A 128 5.82 0.48 -6.04
C ASN A 128 4.43 1.16 -6.13
N GLY A 129 4.21 2.05 -7.10
CA GLY A 129 3.01 2.90 -7.19
C GLY A 129 1.67 2.16 -7.36
N SER A 130 1.66 0.84 -7.68
CA SER A 130 0.45 0.03 -7.56
C SER A 130 0.34 -0.67 -6.20
N LEU A 131 1.47 -1.07 -5.61
CA LEU A 131 1.52 -1.74 -4.31
C LEU A 131 1.01 -0.82 -3.19
N MET A 132 1.46 0.42 -3.15
CA MET A 132 1.15 1.42 -2.13
C MET A 132 -0.36 1.63 -1.93
N ARG A 133 -1.16 1.50 -3.00
CA ARG A 133 -2.59 1.82 -3.02
C ARG A 133 -3.53 0.61 -3.03
N ILE A 134 -3.00 -0.62 -3.09
CA ILE A 134 -3.81 -1.82 -3.38
C ILE A 134 -4.60 -2.36 -2.18
N LEU A 135 -4.25 -1.97 -0.95
CA LEU A 135 -4.82 -2.50 0.29
C LEU A 135 -6.36 -2.61 0.32
N PRO A 136 -7.15 -1.67 -0.22
CA PRO A 136 -8.61 -1.78 -0.20
C PRO A 136 -9.14 -3.06 -0.85
N MET A 137 -8.42 -3.66 -1.80
CA MET A 137 -8.83 -4.92 -2.43
C MET A 137 -8.91 -6.09 -1.44
N ALA A 138 -8.12 -6.08 -0.36
CA ALA A 138 -8.15 -7.14 0.64
C ALA A 138 -9.53 -7.30 1.30
N TYR A 139 -10.26 -6.22 1.48
CA TYR A 139 -11.59 -6.25 2.12
C TYR A 139 -12.69 -6.86 1.23
N CYS A 140 -12.40 -7.08 -0.06
CA CYS A 140 -13.35 -7.70 -1.00
C CYS A 140 -13.26 -9.24 -1.01
N HIS A 141 -12.51 -9.87 -0.10
CA HIS A 141 -12.21 -11.31 -0.11
C HIS A 141 -13.43 -12.20 0.16
N GLN A 142 -14.41 -11.76 0.95
CA GLN A 142 -15.48 -12.64 1.47
C GLN A 142 -16.35 -13.33 0.42
N ASN A 143 -16.53 -12.71 -0.74
CA ASN A 143 -17.39 -13.23 -1.81
C ASN A 143 -16.61 -13.70 -3.05
N LEU A 144 -15.31 -13.91 -2.90
CA LEU A 144 -14.41 -14.28 -3.99
C LEU A 144 -13.50 -15.43 -3.55
N THR A 145 -13.22 -16.34 -4.45
CA THR A 145 -12.06 -17.22 -4.28
C THR A 145 -10.78 -16.40 -4.31
N LEU A 146 -9.70 -16.91 -3.72
CA LEU A 146 -8.41 -16.21 -3.77
C LEU A 146 -7.97 -15.93 -5.22
N GLY A 147 -8.18 -16.88 -6.15
CA GLY A 147 -7.86 -16.68 -7.55
C GLY A 147 -8.62 -15.54 -8.20
N GLU A 148 -9.93 -15.41 -7.93
CA GLU A 148 -10.76 -14.30 -8.43
C GLU A 148 -10.34 -12.96 -7.81
N LEU A 149 -10.04 -12.95 -6.52
CA LEU A 149 -9.54 -11.75 -5.85
C LEU A 149 -8.22 -11.28 -6.48
N LEU A 150 -7.25 -12.20 -6.63
CA LEU A 150 -5.95 -11.84 -7.19
C LEU A 150 -6.04 -11.43 -8.67
N ALA A 151 -6.93 -12.01 -9.47
CA ALA A 151 -7.19 -11.54 -10.82
C ALA A 151 -7.62 -10.06 -10.82
N ARG A 152 -8.55 -9.67 -9.94
CA ARG A 152 -8.95 -8.25 -9.80
C ARG A 152 -7.82 -7.37 -9.26
N VAL A 153 -7.00 -7.87 -8.35
CA VAL A 153 -5.82 -7.17 -7.84
C VAL A 153 -4.82 -6.89 -8.96
N HIS A 154 -4.57 -7.88 -9.82
CA HIS A 154 -3.70 -7.73 -11.00
C HIS A 154 -4.27 -6.68 -11.97
N ASP A 155 -5.58 -6.71 -12.24
CA ASP A 155 -6.24 -5.71 -13.09
C ASP A 155 -6.10 -4.29 -12.53
N VAL A 156 -6.31 -4.09 -11.22
CA VAL A 156 -6.14 -2.78 -10.56
C VAL A 156 -4.69 -2.33 -10.58
N SER A 157 -3.72 -3.24 -10.38
CA SER A 157 -2.29 -2.93 -10.56
C SER A 157 -2.02 -2.48 -12.00
N ALA A 158 -2.55 -3.20 -12.99
CA ALA A 158 -2.32 -2.98 -14.40
C ALA A 158 -2.85 -1.64 -14.92
N ILE A 159 -3.72 -0.94 -14.19
CA ILE A 159 -4.12 0.44 -14.55
C ILE A 159 -2.88 1.34 -14.72
N THR A 160 -1.83 1.13 -13.91
CA THR A 160 -0.59 1.92 -13.97
C THR A 160 0.67 1.07 -14.10
N HIS A 161 0.73 -0.08 -13.45
CA HIS A 161 1.89 -0.98 -13.37
C HIS A 161 1.46 -2.38 -13.83
N ALA A 162 1.56 -2.64 -15.12
CA ALA A 162 1.07 -3.86 -15.75
C ALA A 162 2.14 -4.94 -15.95
N HIS A 163 3.36 -4.74 -15.42
CA HIS A 163 4.38 -5.78 -15.41
C HIS A 163 4.03 -6.87 -14.39
N ALA A 164 4.27 -8.14 -14.74
CA ALA A 164 3.93 -9.29 -13.88
C ALA A 164 4.53 -9.20 -12.47
N ARG A 165 5.71 -8.64 -12.32
CA ARG A 165 6.39 -8.41 -11.03
C ARG A 165 5.58 -7.48 -10.11
N SER A 166 5.08 -6.36 -10.62
CA SER A 166 4.22 -5.45 -9.85
C SER A 166 2.90 -6.10 -9.47
N GLN A 167 2.30 -6.88 -10.38
CA GLN A 167 1.07 -7.63 -10.12
C GLN A 167 1.28 -8.69 -9.03
N MET A 168 2.37 -9.47 -9.10
CA MET A 168 2.74 -10.46 -8.08
C MET A 168 2.95 -9.81 -6.72
N SER A 169 3.66 -8.69 -6.67
CA SER A 169 3.88 -7.95 -5.40
C SER A 169 2.55 -7.53 -4.76
N CYS A 170 1.62 -6.99 -5.54
CA CYS A 170 0.27 -6.67 -5.09
C CYS A 170 -0.47 -7.92 -4.59
N GLY A 171 -0.41 -9.02 -5.33
CA GLY A 171 -1.10 -10.26 -4.94
C GLY A 171 -0.53 -10.90 -3.66
N ILE A 172 0.79 -10.91 -3.48
CA ILE A 172 1.44 -11.37 -2.24
C ILE A 172 0.97 -10.52 -1.06
N TYR A 173 1.03 -9.19 -1.21
CA TYR A 173 0.60 -8.24 -0.18
C TYR A 173 -0.86 -8.43 0.21
N ILE A 174 -1.76 -8.58 -0.76
CA ILE A 174 -3.19 -8.77 -0.52
C ILE A 174 -3.46 -10.12 0.14
N SER A 175 -2.76 -11.19 -0.24
CA SER A 175 -2.92 -12.50 0.41
C SER A 175 -2.54 -12.45 1.89
N ILE A 176 -1.46 -11.73 2.23
CA ILE A 176 -1.07 -11.50 3.62
C ILE A 176 -2.11 -10.65 4.35
N ALA A 177 -2.60 -9.58 3.73
CA ALA A 177 -3.64 -8.72 4.31
C ALA A 177 -4.93 -9.48 4.60
N VAL A 178 -5.34 -10.40 3.72
CA VAL A 178 -6.52 -11.28 3.92
C VAL A 178 -6.29 -12.20 5.12
N ALA A 179 -5.15 -12.87 5.22
CA ALA A 179 -4.85 -13.73 6.37
C ALA A 179 -4.86 -12.95 7.70
N LEU A 180 -4.34 -11.71 7.73
CA LEU A 180 -4.46 -10.83 8.90
C LEU A 180 -5.92 -10.43 9.21
N LEU A 181 -6.73 -10.17 8.18
CA LEU A 181 -8.17 -9.91 8.35
C LEU A 181 -8.91 -11.12 8.91
N GLU A 182 -8.48 -12.32 8.59
CA GLU A 182 -9.02 -13.58 9.11
C GLU A 182 -8.50 -13.91 10.52
N GLY A 183 -7.54 -13.15 11.04
CA GLY A 183 -7.09 -13.21 12.43
C GLY A 183 -5.76 -13.93 12.66
N ALA A 184 -5.03 -14.24 11.59
CA ALA A 184 -3.67 -14.77 11.71
C ALA A 184 -2.72 -13.71 12.30
N ASP A 185 -1.69 -14.16 13.04
CA ASP A 185 -0.57 -13.29 13.40
C ASP A 185 0.33 -13.03 12.17
N PRO A 186 1.19 -12.00 12.19
CA PRO A 186 1.97 -11.59 11.02
C PRO A 186 2.83 -12.70 10.41
N GLN A 187 3.47 -13.53 11.25
CA GLN A 187 4.33 -14.61 10.76
C GLN A 187 3.49 -15.71 10.10
N THR A 188 2.40 -16.10 10.73
CA THR A 188 1.44 -17.08 10.19
C THR A 188 0.81 -16.56 8.90
N ALA A 189 0.36 -15.31 8.86
CA ALA A 189 -0.23 -14.68 7.69
C ALA A 189 0.75 -14.67 6.49
N TYR A 190 2.00 -14.34 6.73
CA TYR A 190 3.03 -14.34 5.71
C TYR A 190 3.26 -15.75 5.12
N LEU A 191 3.48 -16.75 5.99
CA LEU A 191 3.77 -18.12 5.54
C LEU A 191 2.56 -18.77 4.85
N GLN A 192 1.35 -18.55 5.36
CA GLN A 192 0.13 -19.05 4.75
C GLN A 192 -0.08 -18.44 3.37
N ALA A 193 0.05 -17.11 3.23
CA ALA A 193 -0.07 -16.44 1.94
C ALA A 193 0.88 -17.02 0.90
N LEU A 194 2.14 -17.33 1.27
CA LEU A 194 3.10 -17.95 0.35
C LEU A 194 2.65 -19.34 -0.12
N GLN A 195 1.99 -20.13 0.72
CA GLN A 195 1.45 -21.43 0.35
C GLN A 195 0.25 -21.29 -0.60
N ASP A 196 -0.68 -20.40 -0.28
CA ASP A 196 -1.95 -20.24 -0.98
C ASP A 196 -1.76 -19.74 -2.43
N ILE A 197 -0.76 -18.88 -2.65
CA ILE A 197 -0.47 -18.31 -3.98
C ILE A 197 0.36 -19.21 -4.89
N GLN A 198 0.91 -20.33 -4.40
CA GLN A 198 1.83 -21.18 -5.19
C GLN A 198 1.24 -21.63 -6.52
N THR A 199 -0.01 -22.09 -6.50
CA THR A 199 -0.71 -22.57 -7.69
C THR A 199 -1.03 -21.41 -8.65
N ILE A 200 -1.46 -20.27 -8.11
CA ILE A 200 -1.82 -19.08 -8.88
C ILE A 200 -0.59 -18.55 -9.65
N TYR A 201 0.57 -18.52 -9.00
CA TYR A 201 1.83 -18.06 -9.61
C TYR A 201 2.66 -19.18 -10.25
N SER A 202 2.02 -20.30 -10.62
CA SER A 202 2.64 -21.38 -11.41
C SER A 202 2.51 -21.18 -12.93
N VAL A 203 1.73 -20.20 -13.40
CA VAL A 203 1.61 -19.89 -14.82
C VAL A 203 2.88 -19.22 -15.36
N ARG A 204 3.17 -19.43 -16.65
CA ARG A 204 4.46 -19.07 -17.28
C ARG A 204 4.85 -17.60 -17.03
N GLU A 205 3.91 -16.68 -17.15
CA GLU A 205 4.15 -15.25 -16.99
C GLU A 205 4.75 -14.91 -15.62
N PHE A 206 4.17 -15.45 -14.56
CA PHE A 206 4.63 -15.23 -13.18
C PHE A 206 5.86 -16.08 -12.83
N LEU A 207 5.98 -17.29 -13.41
CA LEU A 207 7.15 -18.14 -13.18
C LEU A 207 8.46 -17.48 -13.60
N LEU A 208 8.45 -16.67 -14.67
CA LEU A 208 9.62 -15.94 -15.13
C LEU A 208 10.07 -14.86 -14.12
N GLU A 209 9.13 -14.32 -13.36
CA GLU A 209 9.43 -13.29 -12.35
C GLU A 209 9.76 -13.86 -10.96
N LYS A 210 9.43 -15.12 -10.70
CA LYS A 210 9.65 -15.79 -9.41
C LYS A 210 11.08 -15.67 -8.85
N PRO A 211 12.16 -15.74 -9.65
CA PRO A 211 13.52 -15.59 -9.14
C PRO A 211 13.78 -14.25 -8.43
N HIS A 212 13.09 -13.17 -8.82
CA HIS A 212 13.20 -11.86 -8.18
C HIS A 212 12.62 -11.84 -6.75
N PHE A 213 11.71 -12.76 -6.44
CA PHE A 213 11.06 -12.90 -5.14
C PHE A 213 11.73 -13.94 -4.23
N GLY A 214 12.95 -14.38 -4.55
CA GLY A 214 13.62 -15.47 -3.81
C GLY A 214 13.65 -15.26 -2.30
N ARG A 215 13.97 -14.05 -1.83
CA ARG A 215 13.99 -13.71 -0.40
C ARG A 215 12.60 -13.73 0.22
N ILE A 216 11.58 -13.24 -0.50
CA ILE A 216 10.18 -13.29 -0.06
C ILE A 216 9.69 -14.74 0.03
N PHE A 217 9.93 -15.55 -1.01
CA PHE A 217 9.50 -16.95 -1.01
C PHE A 217 10.31 -17.87 -0.08
N SER A 218 11.43 -17.41 0.46
CA SER A 218 12.18 -18.17 1.48
C SER A 218 11.42 -18.33 2.79
N GLY A 219 10.48 -17.42 3.11
CA GLY A 219 9.80 -17.37 4.41
C GLY A 219 10.66 -16.79 5.53
N GLU A 220 11.88 -16.32 5.23
CA GLU A 220 12.91 -15.97 6.21
C GLU A 220 13.21 -14.46 6.29
N ILE A 221 12.36 -13.60 5.69
CA ILE A 221 12.60 -12.14 5.66
C ILE A 221 12.89 -11.57 7.05
N ALA A 222 12.16 -12.01 8.08
CA ALA A 222 12.35 -11.51 9.44
C ALA A 222 13.76 -11.71 9.99
N LYS A 223 14.52 -12.67 9.47
CA LYS A 223 15.88 -13.00 9.94
C LYS A 223 16.96 -12.18 9.25
N LEU A 224 16.64 -11.42 8.23
CA LEU A 224 17.61 -10.62 7.50
C LEU A 224 18.10 -9.46 8.37
N PRO A 225 19.42 -9.16 8.35
CA PRO A 225 19.94 -7.99 9.00
C PRO A 225 19.44 -6.71 8.30
N VAL A 226 19.26 -5.64 9.06
CA VAL A 226 18.71 -4.37 8.54
C VAL A 226 19.54 -3.79 7.39
N GLU A 227 20.84 -4.06 7.38
CA GLU A 227 21.78 -3.60 6.33
C GLU A 227 21.47 -4.21 4.97
N GLU A 228 20.83 -5.37 4.92
CA GLU A 228 20.43 -6.05 3.69
C GLU A 228 19.04 -5.65 3.21
N ILE A 229 18.27 -4.88 3.99
CA ILE A 229 16.93 -4.43 3.63
C ILE A 229 17.05 -3.16 2.80
N ASN A 230 16.65 -3.22 1.53
CA ASN A 230 16.50 -2.05 0.68
C ASN A 230 15.16 -1.37 0.95
N SER A 231 15.13 -0.03 0.79
CA SER A 231 13.92 0.79 0.99
C SER A 231 13.76 1.84 -0.13
N GLY A 232 14.07 1.46 -1.35
CA GLY A 232 13.85 2.29 -2.53
C GLY A 232 12.46 2.07 -3.15
N GLY A 233 12.15 2.88 -4.19
CA GLY A 233 10.86 2.83 -4.91
C GLY A 233 10.65 1.61 -5.80
N TYR A 234 11.55 0.61 -5.80
CA TYR A 234 11.35 -0.65 -6.49
C TYR A 234 10.33 -1.52 -5.75
N VAL A 235 9.36 -2.07 -6.46
CA VAL A 235 8.21 -2.74 -5.87
C VAL A 235 8.55 -3.90 -4.93
N ILE A 236 9.61 -4.66 -5.24
CA ILE A 236 10.05 -5.77 -4.36
C ILE A 236 10.74 -5.24 -3.11
N ASP A 237 11.57 -4.19 -3.23
CA ASP A 237 12.23 -3.57 -2.08
C ASP A 237 11.16 -3.04 -1.09
N THR A 238 10.14 -2.36 -1.60
CA THR A 238 9.01 -1.87 -0.76
C THR A 238 8.25 -3.01 -0.09
N LEU A 239 7.92 -4.08 -0.82
CA LEU A 239 7.22 -5.23 -0.26
C LEU A 239 8.07 -5.92 0.82
N GLU A 240 9.34 -6.17 0.54
CA GLU A 240 10.28 -6.84 1.44
C GLU A 240 10.53 -6.02 2.71
N SER A 241 10.83 -4.72 2.55
CA SER A 241 11.08 -3.83 3.69
C SER A 241 9.83 -3.68 4.57
N SER A 242 8.65 -3.60 3.96
CA SER A 242 7.39 -3.51 4.71
C SER A 242 7.09 -4.77 5.50
N LEU A 243 7.30 -5.95 4.91
CA LEU A 243 7.17 -7.23 5.61
C LEU A 243 8.20 -7.37 6.72
N TRP A 244 9.45 -7.02 6.46
CA TRP A 244 10.51 -7.04 7.47
C TRP A 244 10.16 -6.14 8.67
N CYS A 245 9.66 -4.93 8.42
CA CYS A 245 9.25 -4.01 9.48
C CYS A 245 8.10 -4.58 10.31
N LEU A 246 7.06 -5.14 9.67
CA LEU A 246 5.93 -5.73 10.36
C LEU A 246 6.34 -6.92 11.23
N LEU A 247 7.13 -7.86 10.65
CA LEU A 247 7.53 -9.10 11.30
C LEU A 247 8.51 -8.89 12.47
N ASN A 248 9.24 -7.78 12.46
CA ASN A 248 10.20 -7.42 13.50
C ASN A 248 9.67 -6.36 14.48
N SER A 249 8.37 -6.22 14.63
CA SER A 249 7.77 -5.20 15.51
C SER A 249 6.68 -5.79 16.38
N SER A 250 6.53 -5.19 17.56
CA SER A 250 5.56 -5.59 18.59
C SER A 250 4.37 -4.63 18.72
N SER A 251 4.38 -3.53 17.96
CA SER A 251 3.30 -2.53 17.98
C SER A 251 3.20 -1.82 16.62
N TYR A 252 2.04 -1.20 16.38
CA TYR A 252 1.83 -0.35 15.21
C TYR A 252 2.92 0.74 15.10
N SER A 253 3.15 1.47 16.21
CA SER A 253 4.12 2.56 16.24
C SER A 253 5.54 2.10 15.90
N GLU A 254 5.95 0.97 16.45
CA GLU A 254 7.27 0.41 16.17
C GLU A 254 7.41 0.04 14.70
N ALA A 255 6.39 -0.61 14.10
CA ALA A 255 6.41 -1.03 12.71
C ALA A 255 6.57 0.15 11.75
N VAL A 256 5.73 1.19 11.89
CA VAL A 256 5.78 2.34 10.98
C VAL A 256 7.00 3.23 11.21
N LEU A 257 7.45 3.43 12.46
CA LEU A 257 8.66 4.20 12.72
C LEU A 257 9.92 3.46 12.22
N LYS A 258 9.93 2.13 12.31
CA LYS A 258 10.99 1.31 11.73
C LYS A 258 11.02 1.50 10.20
N ALA A 259 9.87 1.46 9.53
CA ALA A 259 9.75 1.67 8.09
C ALA A 259 10.24 3.06 7.66
N VAL A 260 9.77 4.12 8.29
CA VAL A 260 10.20 5.50 8.02
C VAL A 260 11.72 5.66 8.19
N ASN A 261 12.30 5.06 9.24
CA ASN A 261 13.71 5.20 9.56
C ASN A 261 14.64 4.28 8.73
N LEU A 262 14.09 3.44 7.83
CA LEU A 262 14.89 2.82 6.78
C LEU A 262 15.42 3.85 5.77
N GLY A 263 14.76 5.00 5.64
CA GLY A 263 15.10 6.02 4.65
C GLY A 263 14.71 5.61 3.23
N GLY A 264 15.21 6.31 2.24
CA GLY A 264 14.83 6.09 0.83
C GLY A 264 13.39 6.52 0.57
N ASP A 265 12.57 5.63 0.05
CA ASP A 265 11.13 5.81 -0.19
C ASP A 265 10.38 5.50 1.12
N ALA A 266 10.47 6.47 2.02
CA ALA A 266 10.10 6.29 3.43
C ALA A 266 8.58 6.32 3.65
N ASP A 267 7.86 7.13 2.93
CA ASP A 267 6.41 7.27 3.00
C ASP A 267 5.70 6.05 2.42
N THR A 268 6.09 5.61 1.21
CA THR A 268 5.52 4.38 0.62
C THR A 268 5.85 3.14 1.49
N THR A 269 7.09 2.99 1.94
CA THR A 269 7.44 1.86 2.83
C THR A 269 6.60 1.88 4.10
N ALA A 270 6.40 3.06 4.70
CA ALA A 270 5.60 3.18 5.92
C ALA A 270 4.09 3.09 5.66
N ALA A 271 3.59 3.52 4.51
CA ALA A 271 2.19 3.34 4.10
C ALA A 271 1.85 1.84 3.94
N VAL A 272 2.67 1.09 3.21
CA VAL A 272 2.48 -0.36 2.99
C VAL A 272 2.60 -1.12 4.31
N THR A 273 3.61 -0.81 5.14
CA THR A 273 3.75 -1.38 6.50
C THR A 273 2.54 -1.02 7.37
N GLY A 274 2.16 0.26 7.38
CA GLY A 274 1.09 0.80 8.22
C GLY A 274 -0.28 0.21 7.90
N GLY A 275 -0.53 -0.12 6.64
CA GLY A 275 -1.74 -0.81 6.20
C GLY A 275 -1.89 -2.19 6.86
N LEU A 276 -0.86 -3.05 6.77
CA LEU A 276 -0.86 -4.38 7.42
C LEU A 276 -0.84 -4.27 8.94
N ALA A 277 0.02 -3.40 9.50
CA ALA A 277 0.11 -3.18 10.94
C ALA A 277 -1.21 -2.63 11.52
N GLY A 278 -1.89 -1.75 10.78
CA GLY A 278 -3.20 -1.25 11.14
C GLY A 278 -4.24 -2.37 11.23
N ILE A 279 -4.30 -3.27 10.25
CA ILE A 279 -5.20 -4.44 10.26
C ILE A 279 -4.92 -5.32 11.48
N TYR A 280 -3.65 -5.60 11.76
CA TYR A 280 -3.26 -6.54 12.82
C TYR A 280 -3.41 -5.95 14.22
N TYR A 281 -2.85 -4.76 14.46
CA TYR A 281 -2.85 -4.14 15.80
C TYR A 281 -4.15 -3.41 16.14
N GLY A 282 -4.95 -3.00 15.15
CA GLY A 282 -6.19 -2.24 15.37
C GLY A 282 -5.98 -0.72 15.45
N VAL A 283 -7.03 0.03 15.10
CA VAL A 283 -7.01 1.51 15.09
C VAL A 283 -6.80 2.11 16.49
N GLU A 284 -7.21 1.41 17.52
CA GLU A 284 -7.03 1.80 18.93
C GLU A 284 -5.56 1.80 19.37
N ASN A 285 -4.69 1.07 18.66
CA ASN A 285 -3.26 1.01 18.90
C ASN A 285 -2.46 1.98 18.01
N ILE A 286 -3.12 2.71 17.13
CA ILE A 286 -2.50 3.83 16.40
C ILE A 286 -2.45 5.05 17.36
N PRO A 287 -1.27 5.67 17.56
CA PRO A 287 -1.16 6.80 18.47
C PRO A 287 -2.17 7.92 18.16
N GLN A 288 -3.03 8.24 19.10
CA GLN A 288 -4.08 9.25 18.95
C GLN A 288 -3.52 10.61 18.52
N LYS A 289 -2.31 10.95 19.02
CA LYS A 289 -1.61 12.19 18.66
C LYS A 289 -1.27 12.27 17.16
N TRP A 290 -0.99 11.14 16.49
CA TRP A 290 -0.73 11.10 15.06
C TRP A 290 -2.04 11.19 14.28
N MET A 291 -3.04 10.39 14.65
CA MET A 291 -4.36 10.45 14.02
C MET A 291 -5.01 11.83 14.09
N ASN A 292 -4.80 12.58 15.18
CA ASN A 292 -5.35 13.93 15.34
C ASN A 292 -4.73 14.96 14.38
N GLN A 293 -3.54 14.69 13.85
CA GLN A 293 -2.86 15.56 12.89
C GLN A 293 -3.21 15.24 11.43
N ILE A 294 -3.76 14.04 11.16
CA ILE A 294 -4.10 13.64 9.79
C ILE A 294 -5.10 14.62 9.18
N ALA A 295 -4.73 15.17 8.04
CA ALA A 295 -5.60 16.03 7.26
C ALA A 295 -6.87 15.25 6.85
N ARG A 296 -8.03 15.91 6.81
CA ARG A 296 -9.31 15.30 6.43
C ARG A 296 -9.64 13.99 7.16
N ARG A 297 -9.16 13.84 8.40
CA ARG A 297 -9.36 12.62 9.20
C ARG A 297 -10.82 12.16 9.22
N GLN A 298 -11.77 13.09 9.33
CA GLN A 298 -13.19 12.75 9.39
C GLN A 298 -13.72 12.17 8.07
N ASP A 299 -13.21 12.66 6.93
CA ASP A 299 -13.56 12.12 5.60
C ASP A 299 -13.08 10.66 5.46
N ILE A 300 -11.89 10.35 6.00
CA ILE A 300 -11.32 9.00 6.00
C ILE A 300 -12.17 8.06 6.87
N ILE A 301 -12.58 8.50 8.06
CA ILE A 301 -13.47 7.73 8.94
C ILE A 301 -14.79 7.44 8.22
N TYR A 302 -15.41 8.46 7.62
CA TYR A 302 -16.65 8.30 6.87
C TYR A 302 -16.50 7.38 5.65
N LEU A 303 -15.38 7.47 4.92
CA LEU A 303 -15.08 6.55 3.83
C LEU A 303 -14.97 5.11 4.34
N ALA A 304 -14.21 4.88 5.41
CA ALA A 304 -14.04 3.55 5.98
C ALA A 304 -15.36 2.91 6.42
N GLU A 305 -16.27 3.70 7.02
CA GLU A 305 -17.61 3.24 7.40
C GLU A 305 -18.48 2.87 6.20
N ARG A 306 -18.47 3.69 5.14
CA ARG A 306 -19.22 3.39 3.91
C ARG A 306 -18.67 2.17 3.20
N PHE A 307 -17.35 2.07 3.15
CA PHE A 307 -16.65 0.96 2.51
C PHE A 307 -16.93 -0.35 3.27
N ALA A 308 -16.83 -0.34 4.59
CA ALA A 308 -17.16 -1.50 5.41
C ALA A 308 -18.61 -1.99 5.17
N ARG A 309 -19.57 -1.07 5.10
CA ARG A 309 -20.96 -1.43 4.77
C ARG A 309 -21.08 -2.08 3.40
N ALA A 310 -20.33 -1.60 2.41
CA ALA A 310 -20.42 -2.12 1.05
C ALA A 310 -19.80 -3.51 0.88
N VAL A 311 -18.74 -3.83 1.62
CA VAL A 311 -18.01 -5.11 1.45
C VAL A 311 -18.47 -6.21 2.40
N TYR A 312 -19.16 -5.85 3.51
CA TYR A 312 -19.61 -6.80 4.53
C TYR A 312 -21.17 -6.88 4.65
N SER A 313 -21.91 -6.18 3.79
CA SER A 313 -23.36 -6.35 3.64
C SER A 313 -23.65 -7.41 2.57
#